data_0a8ea808da126e94fcc766e39a59bf16
#
_entry.id   0a8ea808da126e94fcc766e39a59bf16
#
_cell.length_a   1.000
_cell.length_b   1.000
_cell.length_c   1.000
_cell.angle_alpha   90.00
_cell.angle_beta   90.00
_cell.angle_gamma   90.00
#
_symmetry.space_group_name_H-M   'P 1'
#
loop_
_entity.id
_entity.type
_entity.pdbx_description
1 polymer ?
#
loop_
_entity_poly.entity_id
_entity_poly.type
_entity_poly.pdbx_seq_one_letter_code
_entity_poly.pdbx_strand_id
1 'polypeptide(L)'
;STIICNTIAMVAAGNSIVFNVHPNARECSMANVRLIHQAITRAGGPANLVTAVATPTIESAQELMGHKGVRLLVVTGGSGVVRQAMTSGKRAICAGPGNPPVVVDATADHDHAARNIVAGASFDNNIVCVDEKEVIAVESIVDDLLQQMGRHGARVLNESELHKVCNVIFTDYPERRQRAPLEKDLIGKNASEILARAGIASHGDPRLLVVRTTNGHPLVWTEQMMPVLPVTAVPDVDRAIELAKEAEHGFGHSAGMYSRDIDALSRMARTINTSIFTKNGPFFAGLGEGGEGHTSFTIASPTGEGLTGPVAFSRLRRCVMVDHFRIV
;
A
#
# COMPACT_ATOMS: atom_id res chain seq x y z
N SER A 1 -1.50 3.10 -12.20
CA SER A 1 -1.76 1.65 -11.98
C SER A 1 -3.21 1.38 -11.57
N THR A 2 -3.76 2.03 -10.54
CA THR A 2 -5.13 1.77 -10.05
C THR A 2 -6.21 1.87 -11.14
N ILE A 3 -6.19 2.91 -11.98
CA ILE A 3 -7.14 3.08 -13.10
C ILE A 3 -7.09 1.89 -14.04
N ILE A 4 -5.89 1.45 -14.43
CA ILE A 4 -5.72 0.35 -15.38
C ILE A 4 -6.23 -0.96 -14.79
N CYS A 5 -5.74 -1.33 -13.59
CA CYS A 5 -6.12 -2.59 -12.93
C CYS A 5 -7.62 -2.64 -12.64
N ASN A 6 -8.18 -1.57 -12.06
CA ASN A 6 -9.61 -1.52 -11.78
C ASN A 6 -10.46 -1.57 -13.04
N THR A 7 -10.03 -0.89 -14.12
CA THR A 7 -10.75 -0.97 -15.39
C THR A 7 -10.80 -2.38 -15.93
N ILE A 8 -9.66 -3.08 -15.99
CA ILE A 8 -9.59 -4.45 -16.48
C ILE A 8 -10.54 -5.35 -15.68
N ALA A 9 -10.46 -5.29 -14.34
CA ALA A 9 -11.29 -6.13 -13.48
C ALA A 9 -12.78 -5.77 -13.52
N MET A 10 -13.12 -4.48 -13.55
CA MET A 10 -14.52 -4.02 -13.57
C MET A 10 -15.19 -4.27 -14.92
N VAL A 11 -14.48 -4.03 -16.04
CA VAL A 11 -15.01 -4.31 -17.38
C VAL A 11 -15.18 -5.81 -17.59
N ALA A 12 -14.24 -6.64 -17.13
CA ALA A 12 -14.37 -8.09 -17.14
C ALA A 12 -15.58 -8.58 -16.34
N ALA A 13 -15.97 -7.85 -15.30
CA ALA A 13 -17.19 -8.12 -14.52
C ALA A 13 -18.48 -7.53 -15.15
N GLY A 14 -18.39 -6.91 -16.33
CA GLY A 14 -19.53 -6.35 -17.06
C GLY A 14 -19.99 -4.97 -16.57
N ASN A 15 -19.12 -4.18 -15.93
CA ASN A 15 -19.46 -2.84 -15.45
C ASN A 15 -19.04 -1.74 -16.43
N SER A 16 -19.79 -0.65 -16.44
CA SER A 16 -19.32 0.67 -16.88
C SER A 16 -18.72 1.43 -15.69
N ILE A 17 -17.82 2.38 -15.97
CA ILE A 17 -17.00 3.01 -14.92
C ILE A 17 -16.99 4.54 -15.11
N VAL A 18 -17.16 5.25 -13.98
CA VAL A 18 -16.88 6.69 -13.89
C VAL A 18 -15.80 6.89 -12.82
N PHE A 19 -14.65 7.42 -13.19
CA PHE A 19 -13.59 7.77 -12.26
C PHE A 19 -13.73 9.20 -11.74
N ASN A 20 -13.57 9.38 -10.43
CA ASN A 20 -13.30 10.67 -9.80
C ASN A 20 -11.92 10.59 -9.15
N VAL A 21 -10.92 11.13 -9.82
CA VAL A 21 -9.51 10.95 -9.44
C VAL A 21 -9.04 12.05 -8.51
N HIS A 22 -7.90 11.82 -7.84
CA HIS A 22 -7.27 12.88 -7.04
C HIS A 22 -6.86 14.04 -7.95
N PRO A 23 -7.10 15.33 -7.58
CA PRO A 23 -6.79 16.49 -8.42
C PRO A 23 -5.33 16.51 -8.92
N ASN A 24 -4.35 16.16 -8.07
CA ASN A 24 -2.93 16.13 -8.44
C ASN A 24 -2.59 15.04 -9.49
N ALA A 25 -3.41 13.99 -9.61
CA ALA A 25 -3.24 12.91 -10.58
C ALA A 25 -4.11 13.08 -11.83
N ARG A 26 -4.81 14.21 -11.97
CA ARG A 26 -5.82 14.44 -13.02
C ARG A 26 -5.27 14.21 -14.42
N GLU A 27 -4.17 14.86 -14.79
CA GLU A 27 -3.63 14.80 -16.16
C GLU A 27 -3.23 13.37 -16.56
N CYS A 28 -2.48 12.70 -15.70
CA CYS A 28 -2.07 11.30 -15.92
C CYS A 28 -3.29 10.37 -15.98
N SER A 29 -4.26 10.56 -15.09
CA SER A 29 -5.48 9.75 -15.05
C SER A 29 -6.33 9.93 -16.30
N MET A 30 -6.53 11.15 -16.75
CA MET A 30 -7.27 11.45 -17.98
C MET A 30 -6.57 10.88 -19.22
N ALA A 31 -5.24 10.90 -19.27
CA ALA A 31 -4.47 10.26 -20.34
C ALA A 31 -4.74 8.75 -20.37
N ASN A 32 -4.69 8.08 -19.22
CA ASN A 32 -4.99 6.64 -19.11
C ASN A 32 -6.43 6.32 -19.53
N VAL A 33 -7.42 7.09 -19.08
CA VAL A 33 -8.82 6.89 -19.47
C VAL A 33 -9.00 7.02 -21.00
N ARG A 34 -8.35 8.00 -21.64
CA ARG A 34 -8.38 8.15 -23.11
C ARG A 34 -7.78 6.93 -23.83
N LEU A 35 -6.61 6.44 -23.37
CA LEU A 35 -5.96 5.25 -23.95
C LEU A 35 -6.85 4.00 -23.81
N ILE A 36 -7.42 3.81 -22.64
CA ILE A 36 -8.34 2.69 -22.35
C ILE A 36 -9.59 2.79 -23.25
N HIS A 37 -10.21 3.96 -23.35
CA HIS A 37 -11.35 4.20 -24.21
C HIS A 37 -11.06 3.85 -25.68
N GLN A 38 -9.89 4.28 -26.20
CA GLN A 38 -9.46 3.94 -27.55
C GLN A 38 -9.25 2.43 -27.73
N ALA A 39 -8.68 1.75 -26.73
CA ALA A 39 -8.47 0.30 -26.77
C ALA A 39 -9.81 -0.46 -26.80
N ILE A 40 -10.76 -0.07 -25.96
CA ILE A 40 -12.11 -0.65 -25.89
C ILE A 40 -12.83 -0.46 -27.24
N THR A 41 -12.82 0.77 -27.78
CA THR A 41 -13.50 1.07 -29.06
C THR A 41 -12.88 0.30 -30.22
N ARG A 42 -11.55 0.21 -30.29
CA ARG A 42 -10.86 -0.62 -31.31
C ARG A 42 -11.20 -2.10 -31.23
N ALA A 43 -11.46 -2.60 -30.02
CA ALA A 43 -11.90 -3.98 -29.80
C ALA A 43 -13.41 -4.20 -30.06
N GLY A 44 -14.14 -3.18 -30.54
CA GLY A 44 -15.59 -3.26 -30.81
C GLY A 44 -16.46 -3.05 -29.56
N GLY A 45 -15.89 -2.61 -28.45
CA GLY A 45 -16.63 -2.28 -27.23
C GLY A 45 -17.39 -0.96 -27.35
N PRO A 46 -18.40 -0.72 -26.49
CA PRO A 46 -19.24 0.47 -26.55
C PRO A 46 -18.46 1.73 -26.17
N ALA A 47 -18.81 2.84 -26.81
CA ALA A 47 -18.31 4.16 -26.44
C ALA A 47 -18.72 4.51 -24.99
N ASN A 48 -17.88 5.26 -24.29
CA ASN A 48 -18.15 5.74 -22.93
C ASN A 48 -18.32 4.63 -21.85
N LEU A 49 -17.82 3.42 -22.13
CA LEU A 49 -17.81 2.36 -21.13
C LEU A 49 -16.95 2.75 -19.91
N VAL A 50 -15.87 3.48 -20.14
CA VAL A 50 -14.97 4.03 -19.11
C VAL A 50 -14.84 5.53 -19.32
N THR A 51 -15.19 6.28 -18.30
CA THR A 51 -15.18 7.74 -18.28
C THR A 51 -14.56 8.28 -17.00
N ALA A 52 -14.31 9.59 -16.95
CA ALA A 52 -13.85 10.27 -15.75
C ALA A 52 -14.46 11.68 -15.66
N VAL A 53 -14.58 12.18 -14.44
CA VAL A 53 -14.97 13.57 -14.18
C VAL A 53 -13.86 14.50 -14.67
N ALA A 54 -14.20 15.45 -15.51
CA ALA A 54 -13.23 16.35 -16.16
C ALA A 54 -12.50 17.25 -15.16
N THR A 55 -13.22 17.72 -14.13
CA THR A 55 -12.67 18.53 -13.04
C THR A 55 -13.03 17.87 -11.72
N PRO A 56 -12.18 16.93 -11.21
CA PRO A 56 -12.48 16.20 -10.01
C PRO A 56 -12.33 17.09 -8.76
N THR A 57 -13.35 17.05 -7.91
CA THR A 57 -13.40 17.76 -6.63
C THR A 57 -14.00 16.86 -5.55
N ILE A 58 -14.01 17.33 -4.31
CA ILE A 58 -14.70 16.65 -3.20
C ILE A 58 -16.21 16.61 -3.47
N GLU A 59 -16.78 17.71 -3.96
CA GLU A 59 -18.20 17.83 -4.29
C GLU A 59 -18.60 16.86 -5.41
N SER A 60 -17.80 16.75 -6.47
CA SER A 60 -18.08 15.77 -7.53
C SER A 60 -17.99 14.33 -7.05
N ALA A 61 -17.09 14.03 -6.10
CA ALA A 61 -17.04 12.71 -5.45
C ALA A 61 -18.33 12.43 -4.65
N GLN A 62 -18.79 13.40 -3.87
CA GLN A 62 -20.04 13.29 -3.09
C GLN A 62 -21.25 13.12 -3.99
N GLU A 63 -21.32 13.88 -5.09
CA GLU A 63 -22.39 13.74 -6.09
C GLU A 63 -22.41 12.32 -6.69
N LEU A 64 -21.25 11.78 -7.10
CA LEU A 64 -21.17 10.40 -7.60
C LEU A 64 -21.57 9.38 -6.54
N MET A 65 -21.13 9.56 -5.29
CA MET A 65 -21.53 8.69 -4.18
C MET A 65 -23.06 8.69 -3.95
N GLY A 66 -23.73 9.85 -4.13
CA GLY A 66 -25.19 9.98 -4.04
C GLY A 66 -25.94 9.58 -5.30
N HIS A 67 -25.32 9.60 -6.46
CA HIS A 67 -26.01 9.53 -7.76
C HIS A 67 -26.70 8.19 -8.00
N LYS A 68 -28.01 8.20 -8.31
CA LYS A 68 -28.85 7.01 -8.49
C LYS A 68 -28.38 6.01 -9.55
N GLY A 69 -27.64 6.50 -10.56
CA GLY A 69 -27.07 5.66 -11.61
C GLY A 69 -25.81 4.90 -11.18
N VAL A 70 -25.15 5.28 -10.07
CA VAL A 70 -23.99 4.60 -9.51
C VAL A 70 -24.45 3.59 -8.49
N ARG A 71 -24.24 2.31 -8.75
CA ARG A 71 -24.71 1.20 -7.90
C ARG A 71 -23.64 0.62 -6.98
N LEU A 72 -22.37 0.72 -7.39
CA LEU A 72 -21.21 0.24 -6.66
C LEU A 72 -20.21 1.37 -6.54
N LEU A 73 -19.78 1.65 -5.32
CA LEU A 73 -18.68 2.55 -5.05
C LEU A 73 -17.40 1.74 -4.87
N VAL A 74 -16.32 2.15 -5.54
CA VAL A 74 -14.99 1.59 -5.31
C VAL A 74 -14.08 2.73 -4.93
N VAL A 75 -13.59 2.72 -3.71
CA VAL A 75 -12.83 3.84 -3.13
C VAL A 75 -11.47 3.34 -2.69
N THR A 76 -10.43 3.98 -3.20
CA THR A 76 -9.05 3.81 -2.75
C THR A 76 -8.56 5.15 -2.24
N GLY A 77 -8.31 5.27 -0.93
CA GLY A 77 -7.91 6.55 -0.34
C GLY A 77 -7.91 6.57 1.17
N GLY A 78 -7.71 7.76 1.73
CA GLY A 78 -7.63 7.96 3.18
C GLY A 78 -8.93 7.67 3.93
N SER A 79 -8.82 7.55 5.26
CA SER A 79 -9.92 7.15 6.15
C SER A 79 -11.20 8.03 6.02
N GLY A 80 -11.07 9.29 5.65
CA GLY A 80 -12.21 10.21 5.49
C GLY A 80 -13.13 9.82 4.33
N VAL A 81 -12.57 9.62 3.12
CA VAL A 81 -13.34 9.26 1.94
C VAL A 81 -13.86 7.82 2.04
N VAL A 82 -13.11 6.92 2.65
CA VAL A 82 -13.53 5.54 2.94
C VAL A 82 -14.78 5.56 3.84
N ARG A 83 -14.73 6.29 4.95
CA ARG A 83 -15.88 6.42 5.85
C ARG A 83 -17.11 6.98 5.14
N GLN A 84 -16.94 8.01 4.32
CA GLN A 84 -18.03 8.61 3.56
C GLN A 84 -18.67 7.61 2.58
N ALA A 85 -17.87 6.81 1.87
CA ALA A 85 -18.38 5.76 1.00
C ALA A 85 -19.14 4.67 1.77
N MET A 86 -18.59 4.20 2.88
CA MET A 86 -19.22 3.16 3.72
C MET A 86 -20.55 3.61 4.35
N THR A 87 -20.72 4.91 4.60
CA THR A 87 -21.96 5.49 5.15
C THR A 87 -22.94 5.99 4.09
N SER A 88 -22.62 5.87 2.81
CA SER A 88 -23.44 6.36 1.68
C SER A 88 -24.78 5.62 1.48
N GLY A 89 -24.98 4.50 2.14
CA GLY A 89 -26.15 3.60 1.93
C GLY A 89 -26.06 2.74 0.67
N LYS A 90 -24.95 2.79 -0.07
CA LYS A 90 -24.67 1.95 -1.25
C LYS A 90 -23.68 0.84 -0.92
N ARG A 91 -23.64 -0.18 -1.77
CA ARG A 91 -22.53 -1.14 -1.74
C ARG A 91 -21.22 -0.38 -2.03
N ALA A 92 -20.28 -0.49 -1.12
CA ALA A 92 -18.97 0.11 -1.24
C ALA A 92 -17.88 -0.96 -1.06
N ILE A 93 -16.86 -0.90 -1.89
CA ILE A 93 -15.61 -1.66 -1.79
C ILE A 93 -14.53 -0.63 -1.52
N CYS A 94 -13.94 -0.69 -0.33
CA CYS A 94 -13.06 0.37 0.16
C CYS A 94 -11.68 -0.16 0.50
N ALA A 95 -10.66 0.43 -0.12
CA ALA A 95 -9.26 0.29 0.23
C ALA A 95 -8.83 1.51 1.05
N GLY A 96 -8.42 1.26 2.28
CA GLY A 96 -8.00 2.27 3.25
C GLY A 96 -6.48 2.48 3.31
N PRO A 97 -5.98 3.20 4.31
CA PRO A 97 -4.55 3.33 4.59
C PRO A 97 -3.94 2.00 5.01
N GLY A 98 -2.62 1.90 4.88
CA GLY A 98 -1.83 0.80 5.40
C GLY A 98 -0.65 1.29 6.25
N ASN A 99 -0.10 0.44 7.08
CA ASN A 99 1.22 0.59 7.69
C ASN A 99 1.85 -0.80 7.73
N PRO A 100 2.33 -1.32 6.57
CA PRO A 100 2.77 -2.70 6.43
C PRO A 100 4.09 -3.02 7.14
N PRO A 101 4.08 -3.81 8.24
CA PRO A 101 5.27 -4.18 8.97
C PRO A 101 6.00 -5.35 8.35
N VAL A 102 7.33 -5.28 8.39
CA VAL A 102 8.24 -6.38 8.06
C VAL A 102 8.84 -6.94 9.33
N VAL A 103 8.68 -8.23 9.58
CA VAL A 103 9.43 -8.93 10.64
C VAL A 103 10.62 -9.66 10.03
N VAL A 104 11.80 -9.51 10.66
CA VAL A 104 13.01 -10.26 10.28
C VAL A 104 13.52 -10.98 11.54
N ASP A 105 13.48 -12.30 11.52
CA ASP A 105 13.98 -13.10 12.63
C ASP A 105 15.44 -13.56 12.45
N ALA A 106 16.00 -14.16 13.49
CA ALA A 106 17.39 -14.62 13.50
C ALA A 106 17.69 -15.76 12.51
N THR A 107 16.67 -16.43 11.95
CA THR A 107 16.84 -17.53 10.98
C THR A 107 16.85 -17.05 9.54
N ALA A 108 16.52 -15.78 9.31
CA ALA A 108 16.45 -15.19 7.99
C ALA A 108 17.78 -15.20 7.25
N ASP A 109 17.74 -15.22 5.94
CA ASP A 109 18.88 -14.88 5.11
C ASP A 109 18.96 -13.34 5.02
N HIS A 110 19.94 -12.76 5.73
CA HIS A 110 20.00 -11.31 5.93
C HIS A 110 20.29 -10.55 4.63
N ASP A 111 21.14 -11.08 3.74
CA ASP A 111 21.40 -10.45 2.43
C ASP A 111 20.15 -10.48 1.55
N HIS A 112 19.48 -11.64 1.50
CA HIS A 112 18.21 -11.79 0.77
C HIS A 112 17.12 -10.86 1.34
N ALA A 113 16.97 -10.80 2.67
CA ALA A 113 16.01 -9.92 3.32
C ALA A 113 16.32 -8.45 3.03
N ALA A 114 17.57 -8.01 3.21
CA ALA A 114 17.99 -6.63 2.96
C ALA A 114 17.73 -6.20 1.52
N ARG A 115 18.13 -7.02 0.53
CA ARG A 115 17.90 -6.75 -0.89
C ARG A 115 16.42 -6.55 -1.20
N ASN A 116 15.57 -7.44 -0.73
CA ASN A 116 14.14 -7.40 -1.02
C ASN A 116 13.42 -6.27 -0.27
N ILE A 117 13.78 -6.00 1.00
CA ILE A 117 13.23 -4.89 1.76
C ILE A 117 13.61 -3.54 1.11
N VAL A 118 14.88 -3.38 0.69
CA VAL A 118 15.29 -2.15 -0.01
C VAL A 118 14.52 -1.99 -1.32
N ALA A 119 14.35 -3.07 -2.09
CA ALA A 119 13.60 -3.03 -3.34
C ALA A 119 12.12 -2.67 -3.10
N GLY A 120 11.47 -3.30 -2.12
CA GLY A 120 10.06 -3.09 -1.79
C GLY A 120 9.81 -1.71 -1.18
N ALA A 121 10.56 -1.33 -0.14
CA ALA A 121 10.40 -0.05 0.53
C ALA A 121 10.80 1.18 -0.33
N SER A 122 11.55 0.97 -1.42
CA SER A 122 11.86 2.04 -2.39
C SER A 122 10.99 2.01 -3.64
N PHE A 123 10.07 1.05 -3.75
CA PHE A 123 9.18 0.93 -4.89
C PHE A 123 8.28 2.18 -4.98
N ASP A 124 8.29 2.81 -6.15
CA ASP A 124 7.55 4.07 -6.40
C ASP A 124 7.73 5.12 -5.27
N ASN A 125 8.95 5.24 -4.73
CA ASN A 125 9.30 6.11 -3.60
C ASN A 125 8.45 5.88 -2.34
N ASN A 126 8.05 4.64 -2.08
CA ASN A 126 7.23 4.22 -0.94
C ASN A 126 5.81 4.84 -0.89
N ILE A 127 5.27 5.27 -2.04
CA ILE A 127 3.93 5.87 -2.08
C ILE A 127 2.82 4.82 -2.12
N VAL A 128 3.14 3.58 -2.54
CA VAL A 128 2.15 2.52 -2.63
C VAL A 128 1.82 2.00 -1.23
N CYS A 129 0.55 1.81 -0.95
CA CYS A 129 0.05 1.41 0.37
C CYS A 129 0.51 0.00 0.81
N VAL A 130 0.99 -0.82 -0.12
CA VAL A 130 1.51 -2.17 0.18
C VAL A 130 2.99 -2.17 0.53
N ASP A 131 3.73 -1.10 0.20
CA ASP A 131 5.17 -1.04 0.43
C ASP A 131 5.51 -1.16 1.92
N GLU A 132 6.67 -1.72 2.21
CA GLU A 132 7.21 -1.87 3.56
C GLU A 132 7.33 -0.50 4.24
N LYS A 133 6.72 -0.31 5.42
CA LYS A 133 6.73 0.96 6.15
C LYS A 133 7.63 0.94 7.38
N GLU A 134 7.82 -0.19 8.00
CA GLU A 134 8.75 -0.39 9.11
C GLU A 134 9.32 -1.80 9.12
N VAL A 135 10.56 -1.92 9.61
CA VAL A 135 11.22 -3.21 9.85
C VAL A 135 11.36 -3.44 11.34
N ILE A 136 10.86 -4.58 11.80
CA ILE A 136 10.98 -5.05 13.18
C ILE A 136 11.87 -6.28 13.17
N ALA A 137 13.10 -6.13 13.60
CA ALA A 137 14.10 -7.19 13.57
C ALA A 137 14.50 -7.64 14.97
N VAL A 138 14.88 -8.91 15.10
CA VAL A 138 15.48 -9.42 16.33
C VAL A 138 16.83 -8.73 16.58
N GLU A 139 17.10 -8.29 17.80
CA GLU A 139 18.27 -7.47 18.17
C GLU A 139 19.60 -8.04 17.65
N SER A 140 19.75 -9.37 17.69
CA SER A 140 21.00 -10.06 17.30
C SER A 140 21.39 -9.87 15.83
N ILE A 141 20.46 -9.44 14.96
CA ILE A 141 20.71 -9.35 13.51
C ILE A 141 20.64 -7.91 12.97
N VAL A 142 20.19 -6.95 13.77
CA VAL A 142 19.89 -5.58 13.29
C VAL A 142 21.08 -4.91 12.62
N ASP A 143 22.26 -5.00 13.21
CA ASP A 143 23.44 -4.31 12.68
C ASP A 143 23.92 -4.94 11.37
N ASP A 144 23.87 -6.28 11.23
CA ASP A 144 24.17 -6.95 9.98
C ASP A 144 23.11 -6.62 8.91
N LEU A 145 21.82 -6.65 9.27
CA LEU A 145 20.74 -6.29 8.35
C LEU A 145 20.91 -4.86 7.80
N LEU A 146 21.20 -3.88 8.64
CA LEU A 146 21.47 -2.51 8.23
C LEU A 146 22.69 -2.41 7.31
N GLN A 147 23.75 -3.14 7.61
CA GLN A 147 24.93 -3.21 6.76
C GLN A 147 24.59 -3.77 5.38
N GLN A 148 23.83 -4.87 5.31
CA GLN A 148 23.39 -5.46 4.04
C GLN A 148 22.46 -4.51 3.27
N MET A 149 21.53 -3.83 3.93
CA MET A 149 20.69 -2.82 3.29
C MET A 149 21.52 -1.70 2.65
N GLY A 150 22.61 -1.27 3.31
CA GLY A 150 23.55 -0.32 2.74
C GLY A 150 24.22 -0.82 1.46
N ARG A 151 24.57 -2.11 1.38
CA ARG A 151 25.14 -2.74 0.16
C ARG A 151 24.15 -2.79 -0.99
N HIS A 152 22.84 -2.86 -0.69
CA HIS A 152 21.76 -2.88 -1.67
C HIS A 152 21.21 -1.49 -2.04
N GLY A 153 21.95 -0.40 -1.72
CA GLY A 153 21.66 0.95 -2.18
C GLY A 153 20.83 1.81 -1.23
N ALA A 154 20.57 1.34 -0.02
CA ALA A 154 20.04 2.19 1.03
C ALA A 154 21.12 3.07 1.65
N ARG A 155 20.77 4.28 2.07
CA ARG A 155 21.62 5.13 2.91
C ARG A 155 21.21 4.98 4.36
N VAL A 156 22.09 4.45 5.19
CA VAL A 156 21.88 4.36 6.63
C VAL A 156 22.17 5.75 7.26
N LEU A 157 21.15 6.30 7.93
CA LEU A 157 21.23 7.59 8.61
C LEU A 157 21.74 7.40 10.04
N ASN A 158 22.54 8.36 10.52
CA ASN A 158 22.86 8.47 11.94
C ASN A 158 21.75 9.23 12.71
N GLU A 159 21.86 9.28 14.04
CA GLU A 159 20.86 9.91 14.91
C GLU A 159 20.66 11.41 14.61
N SER A 160 21.74 12.15 14.34
CA SER A 160 21.67 13.59 13.99
C SER A 160 20.96 13.81 12.64
N GLU A 161 21.24 12.94 11.66
CA GLU A 161 20.57 12.97 10.35
C GLU A 161 19.08 12.57 10.47
N LEU A 162 18.77 11.56 11.28
CA LEU A 162 17.37 11.19 11.58
C LEU A 162 16.58 12.39 12.11
N HIS A 163 17.13 13.09 13.10
CA HIS A 163 16.45 14.26 13.66
C HIS A 163 16.18 15.33 12.61
N LYS A 164 17.15 15.63 11.73
CA LYS A 164 16.99 16.58 10.63
C LYS A 164 15.93 16.13 9.62
N VAL A 165 15.93 14.86 9.25
CA VAL A 165 14.93 14.29 8.34
C VAL A 165 13.55 14.36 8.96
N CYS A 166 13.38 13.96 10.23
CA CYS A 166 12.08 14.03 10.91
C CYS A 166 11.52 15.46 11.00
N ASN A 167 12.39 16.47 11.20
CA ASN A 167 11.97 17.88 11.25
C ASN A 167 11.43 18.41 9.91
N VAL A 168 11.72 17.76 8.79
CA VAL A 168 11.23 18.20 7.47
C VAL A 168 10.08 17.32 6.96
N ILE A 169 10.00 16.05 7.37
CA ILE A 169 8.95 15.14 6.91
C ILE A 169 7.68 15.18 7.76
N PHE A 170 7.78 15.57 9.03
CA PHE A 170 6.64 15.73 9.94
C PHE A 170 6.30 17.20 10.12
N THR A 171 5.03 17.57 9.98
CA THR A 171 4.53 18.93 10.27
C THR A 171 4.34 19.15 11.76
N ASP A 172 4.14 18.08 12.52
CA ASP A 172 4.10 18.05 13.97
C ASP A 172 4.77 16.75 14.43
N TYR A 173 5.65 16.83 15.43
CA TYR A 173 6.38 15.68 15.94
C TYR A 173 5.66 15.11 17.16
N PRO A 174 4.89 14.03 17.01
CA PRO A 174 4.04 13.52 18.07
C PRO A 174 4.85 12.82 19.17
N GLU A 175 4.15 12.54 20.26
CA GLU A 175 4.65 11.66 21.29
C GLU A 175 4.86 10.23 20.78
N ARG A 176 5.48 9.39 21.61
CA ARG A 176 5.76 8.00 21.30
C ARG A 176 4.51 7.21 20.93
N ARG A 177 4.64 6.30 19.96
CA ARG A 177 3.59 5.39 19.47
C ARG A 177 2.37 6.08 18.85
N GLN A 178 2.55 7.28 18.31
CA GLN A 178 1.48 8.01 17.64
C GLN A 178 1.82 8.22 16.16
N ARG A 179 0.78 8.26 15.34
CA ARG A 179 0.89 8.63 13.93
C ARG A 179 1.19 10.12 13.82
N ALA A 180 2.16 10.46 13.00
CA ALA A 180 2.56 11.84 12.75
C ALA A 180 1.89 12.40 11.49
N PRO A 181 1.46 13.66 11.49
CA PRO A 181 1.07 14.32 10.26
C PRO A 181 2.30 14.61 9.39
N LEU A 182 2.18 14.29 8.10
CA LEU A 182 3.27 14.38 7.14
C LEU A 182 3.28 15.71 6.37
N GLU A 183 4.48 16.16 6.00
CA GLU A 183 4.66 17.23 5.03
C GLU A 183 4.27 16.72 3.63
N LYS A 184 3.12 17.21 3.13
CA LYS A 184 2.48 16.69 1.91
C LYS A 184 3.34 16.86 0.65
N ASP A 185 4.16 17.90 0.60
CA ASP A 185 5.01 18.20 -0.54
C ASP A 185 6.18 17.20 -0.69
N LEU A 186 6.46 16.41 0.36
CA LEU A 186 7.49 15.39 0.35
C LEU A 186 6.95 13.97 0.05
N ILE A 187 5.64 13.78 0.00
CA ILE A 187 5.05 12.48 -0.35
C ILE A 187 5.47 12.08 -1.76
N GLY A 188 6.04 10.88 -1.90
CA GLY A 188 6.51 10.32 -3.16
C GLY A 188 7.77 10.96 -3.73
N LYS A 189 8.43 11.85 -2.99
CA LYS A 189 9.69 12.48 -3.42
C LYS A 189 10.88 11.53 -3.26
N ASN A 190 11.92 11.78 -4.07
CA ASN A 190 13.15 10.99 -4.00
C ASN A 190 13.87 11.19 -2.66
N ALA A 191 14.58 10.17 -2.22
CA ALA A 191 15.38 10.24 -0.99
C ALA A 191 16.40 11.40 -1.02
N SER A 192 16.99 11.68 -2.19
CA SER A 192 17.89 12.83 -2.40
C SER A 192 17.22 14.19 -2.18
N GLU A 193 15.94 14.35 -2.56
CA GLU A 193 15.17 15.57 -2.30
C GLU A 193 14.89 15.76 -0.81
N ILE A 194 14.56 14.68 -0.10
CA ILE A 194 14.34 14.70 1.36
C ILE A 194 15.63 15.09 2.08
N LEU A 195 16.78 14.51 1.70
CA LEU A 195 18.09 14.87 2.24
C LEU A 195 18.43 16.34 1.99
N ALA A 196 18.22 16.82 0.77
CA ALA A 196 18.46 18.22 0.43
C ALA A 196 17.60 19.17 1.28
N ARG A 197 16.32 18.85 1.47
CA ARG A 197 15.40 19.62 2.32
C ARG A 197 15.86 19.62 3.78
N ALA A 198 16.43 18.51 4.26
CA ALA A 198 16.97 18.37 5.60
C ALA A 198 18.37 19.02 5.78
N GLY A 199 18.94 19.63 4.73
CA GLY A 199 20.29 20.22 4.76
C GLY A 199 21.40 19.17 4.93
N ILE A 200 21.17 17.96 4.41
CA ILE A 200 22.13 16.85 4.47
C ILE A 200 22.71 16.61 3.08
N ALA A 201 24.05 16.67 2.98
CA ALA A 201 24.73 16.38 1.71
C ALA A 201 24.51 14.92 1.29
N SER A 202 24.10 14.71 0.04
CA SER A 202 23.98 13.37 -0.53
C SER A 202 25.16 13.08 -1.45
N HIS A 203 25.84 11.96 -1.21
CA HIS A 203 26.81 11.39 -2.14
C HIS A 203 26.11 10.28 -2.92
N GLY A 204 25.80 10.54 -4.19
CA GLY A 204 25.00 9.63 -5.02
C GLY A 204 23.48 9.87 -4.88
N ASP A 205 22.70 8.97 -5.46
CA ASP A 205 21.24 9.00 -5.44
C ASP A 205 20.70 7.75 -4.71
N PRO A 206 20.63 7.79 -3.36
CA PRO A 206 20.14 6.65 -2.59
C PRO A 206 18.65 6.42 -2.90
N ARG A 207 18.27 5.16 -3.08
CA ARG A 207 16.88 4.78 -3.33
C ARG A 207 16.03 4.83 -2.06
N LEU A 208 16.64 4.60 -0.90
CA LEU A 208 16.00 4.49 0.39
C LEU A 208 16.87 5.06 1.49
N LEU A 209 16.28 5.79 2.41
CA LEU A 209 16.89 6.19 3.67
C LEU A 209 16.46 5.20 4.74
N VAL A 210 17.42 4.60 5.42
CA VAL A 210 17.16 3.60 6.47
C VAL A 210 17.75 4.12 7.77
N VAL A 211 17.04 3.90 8.88
CA VAL A 211 17.50 4.38 10.17
C VAL A 211 17.10 3.45 11.30
N ARG A 212 18.04 3.17 12.21
CA ARG A 212 17.72 2.48 13.47
C ARG A 212 16.93 3.41 14.38
N THR A 213 15.80 2.92 14.89
CA THR A 213 14.90 3.66 15.77
C THR A 213 14.53 2.86 17.00
N THR A 214 13.90 3.52 17.98
CA THR A 214 13.23 2.82 19.08
C THR A 214 11.84 2.34 18.66
N ASN A 215 11.29 1.35 19.35
CA ASN A 215 9.94 0.81 19.11
C ASN A 215 8.82 1.86 19.27
N GLY A 216 9.09 2.95 19.97
CA GLY A 216 8.14 4.04 20.15
C GLY A 216 8.29 5.19 19.19
N HIS A 217 9.26 5.14 18.26
CA HIS A 217 9.55 6.25 17.34
C HIS A 217 8.39 6.47 16.37
N PRO A 218 7.95 7.71 16.11
CA PRO A 218 6.79 8.00 15.23
C PRO A 218 6.86 7.40 13.83
N LEU A 219 8.03 7.24 13.25
CA LEU A 219 8.22 6.57 11.96
C LEU A 219 7.69 5.13 11.95
N VAL A 220 7.78 4.39 13.06
CA VAL A 220 7.28 3.00 13.18
C VAL A 220 5.74 2.96 13.15
N TRP A 221 5.10 4.08 13.51
CA TRP A 221 3.65 4.17 13.68
C TRP A 221 2.95 4.99 12.57
N THR A 222 3.73 5.44 11.57
CA THR A 222 3.22 6.34 10.52
C THR A 222 3.45 5.74 9.15
N GLU A 223 2.42 5.63 8.33
CA GLU A 223 2.53 5.37 6.89
C GLU A 223 3.22 6.58 6.23
N GLN A 224 4.57 6.49 6.02
CA GLN A 224 5.37 7.66 5.62
C GLN A 224 5.09 8.11 4.18
N MET A 225 4.76 7.17 3.28
CA MET A 225 4.62 7.43 1.84
C MET A 225 5.83 8.16 1.23
N MET A 226 7.01 7.87 1.74
CA MET A 226 8.32 8.44 1.40
C MET A 226 9.38 7.36 1.57
N PRO A 227 10.51 7.41 0.83
CA PRO A 227 11.58 6.42 0.95
C PRO A 227 12.42 6.64 2.23
N VAL A 228 11.76 6.58 3.40
CA VAL A 228 12.37 6.69 4.74
C VAL A 228 11.87 5.53 5.59
N LEU A 229 12.70 4.54 5.82
CA LEU A 229 12.34 3.28 6.47
C LEU A 229 12.97 3.17 7.86
N PRO A 230 12.17 3.12 8.94
CA PRO A 230 12.67 2.81 10.28
C PRO A 230 12.96 1.31 10.42
N VAL A 231 14.05 1.00 11.08
CA VAL A 231 14.39 -0.35 11.56
C VAL A 231 14.43 -0.32 13.07
N THR A 232 13.61 -1.13 13.71
CA THR A 232 13.55 -1.22 15.16
C THR A 232 13.88 -2.63 15.64
N ALA A 233 14.44 -2.72 16.85
CA ALA A 233 14.94 -3.95 17.43
C ALA A 233 14.06 -4.45 18.57
N VAL A 234 13.93 -5.77 18.65
CA VAL A 234 13.21 -6.49 19.73
C VAL A 234 14.00 -7.70 20.18
N PRO A 235 13.78 -8.19 21.41
CA PRO A 235 14.60 -9.29 21.95
C PRO A 235 14.42 -10.63 21.20
N ASP A 236 13.21 -10.91 20.71
CA ASP A 236 12.85 -12.19 20.09
C ASP A 236 11.74 -12.05 19.05
N VAL A 237 11.46 -13.14 18.35
CA VAL A 237 10.48 -13.20 17.26
C VAL A 237 9.03 -13.04 17.76
N ASP A 238 8.71 -13.50 18.97
CA ASP A 238 7.35 -13.36 19.50
C ASP A 238 7.03 -11.89 19.78
N ARG A 239 8.00 -11.17 20.37
CA ARG A 239 7.88 -9.72 20.56
C ARG A 239 7.86 -8.95 19.24
N ALA A 240 8.55 -9.44 18.20
CA ALA A 240 8.48 -8.86 16.85
C ALA A 240 7.07 -8.98 16.27
N ILE A 241 6.45 -10.14 16.38
CA ILE A 241 5.09 -10.40 15.91
C ILE A 241 4.06 -9.52 16.65
N GLU A 242 4.19 -9.40 17.97
CA GLU A 242 3.32 -8.53 18.78
C GLU A 242 3.43 -7.06 18.35
N LEU A 243 4.66 -6.55 18.22
CA LEU A 243 4.89 -5.16 17.81
C LEU A 243 4.39 -4.90 16.39
N ALA A 244 4.59 -5.85 15.48
CA ALA A 244 4.06 -5.77 14.13
C ALA A 244 2.52 -5.65 14.12
N LYS A 245 1.85 -6.45 14.96
CA LYS A 245 0.39 -6.38 15.12
C LYS A 245 -0.08 -5.04 15.67
N GLU A 246 0.67 -4.45 16.60
CA GLU A 246 0.37 -3.13 17.15
C GLU A 246 0.58 -2.02 16.10
N ALA A 247 1.73 -2.06 15.38
CA ALA A 247 2.12 -1.05 14.39
C ALA A 247 1.25 -1.04 13.13
N GLU A 248 0.67 -2.18 12.77
CA GLU A 248 -0.28 -2.33 11.65
C GLU A 248 -1.62 -1.61 11.90
N HIS A 249 -1.89 -1.20 13.13
CA HIS A 249 -3.07 -0.42 13.54
C HIS A 249 -4.43 -1.11 13.34
N GLY A 250 -4.49 -2.39 13.01
CA GLY A 250 -5.73 -3.09 12.70
C GLY A 250 -6.31 -2.75 11.33
N PHE A 251 -5.52 -2.19 10.42
CA PHE A 251 -5.93 -1.93 9.05
C PHE A 251 -6.19 -3.21 8.25
N GLY A 252 -5.53 -4.32 8.64
CA GLY A 252 -5.62 -5.60 7.96
C GLY A 252 -5.13 -5.58 6.52
N HIS A 253 -4.18 -4.65 6.21
CA HIS A 253 -3.77 -4.36 4.84
C HIS A 253 -2.74 -5.35 4.32
N SER A 254 -1.50 -5.22 4.73
CA SER A 254 -0.37 -6.03 4.27
C SER A 254 0.64 -6.22 5.39
N ALA A 255 1.35 -7.33 5.38
CA ALA A 255 2.48 -7.60 6.25
C ALA A 255 3.39 -8.67 5.65
N GLY A 256 4.60 -8.82 6.17
CA GLY A 256 5.46 -9.90 5.75
C GLY A 256 6.52 -10.26 6.76
N MET A 257 7.15 -11.41 6.52
CA MET A 257 8.19 -11.92 7.39
C MET A 257 9.29 -12.62 6.62
N TYR A 258 10.53 -12.32 6.97
CA TYR A 258 11.72 -13.04 6.55
C TYR A 258 12.14 -14.00 7.66
N SER A 259 12.06 -15.29 7.36
CA SER A 259 12.35 -16.36 8.31
C SER A 259 12.53 -17.70 7.59
N ARG A 260 13.27 -18.61 8.22
CA ARG A 260 13.32 -20.03 7.87
C ARG A 260 12.55 -20.90 8.89
N ASP A 261 12.06 -20.31 9.98
CA ASP A 261 11.20 -20.97 10.95
C ASP A 261 9.74 -20.95 10.49
N ILE A 262 9.25 -22.10 10.06
CA ILE A 262 7.89 -22.26 9.54
C ILE A 262 6.82 -22.04 10.62
N ASP A 263 7.13 -22.32 11.88
CA ASP A 263 6.19 -22.11 12.99
C ASP A 263 6.07 -20.63 13.33
N ALA A 264 7.17 -19.88 13.33
CA ALA A 264 7.16 -18.43 13.48
C ALA A 264 6.39 -17.75 12.33
N LEU A 265 6.64 -18.15 11.08
CA LEU A 265 5.90 -17.69 9.90
C LEU A 265 4.39 -17.93 10.03
N SER A 266 4.01 -19.13 10.46
CA SER A 266 2.61 -19.52 10.66
C SER A 266 1.96 -18.72 11.79
N ARG A 267 2.66 -18.50 12.89
CA ARG A 267 2.18 -17.67 14.01
C ARG A 267 1.95 -16.23 13.56
N MET A 268 2.92 -15.63 12.86
CA MET A 268 2.78 -14.27 12.37
C MET A 268 1.60 -14.12 11.41
N ALA A 269 1.49 -14.97 10.40
CA ALA A 269 0.41 -14.89 9.41
C ALA A 269 -0.99 -14.96 10.06
N ARG A 270 -1.16 -15.85 11.08
CA ARG A 270 -2.41 -15.95 11.83
C ARG A 270 -2.66 -14.74 12.75
N THR A 271 -1.62 -14.24 13.41
CA THR A 271 -1.73 -13.15 14.37
C THR A 271 -2.05 -11.84 13.71
N ILE A 272 -1.35 -11.52 12.60
CA ILE A 272 -1.50 -10.23 11.96
C ILE A 272 -2.79 -10.15 11.12
N ASN A 273 -3.18 -11.25 10.47
CA ASN A 273 -4.43 -11.41 9.73
C ASN A 273 -4.68 -10.30 8.70
N THR A 274 -3.68 -10.03 7.87
CA THR A 274 -3.75 -9.04 6.79
C THR A 274 -4.28 -9.63 5.48
N SER A 275 -4.76 -8.78 4.58
CA SER A 275 -5.23 -9.16 3.24
C SER A 275 -4.11 -9.71 2.36
N ILE A 276 -2.88 -9.22 2.55
CA ILE A 276 -1.67 -9.72 1.90
C ILE A 276 -0.66 -10.09 3.00
N PHE A 277 -0.12 -11.29 2.92
CA PHE A 277 0.99 -11.73 3.75
C PHE A 277 2.11 -12.27 2.87
N THR A 278 3.27 -11.62 2.90
CA THR A 278 4.42 -11.97 2.06
C THR A 278 5.48 -12.70 2.88
N LYS A 279 5.91 -13.87 2.40
CA LYS A 279 6.99 -14.65 2.98
C LYS A 279 8.27 -14.51 2.16
N ASN A 280 9.35 -14.04 2.78
CA ASN A 280 10.69 -14.02 2.18
C ASN A 280 10.76 -13.32 0.82
N GLY A 281 10.00 -12.27 0.61
CA GLY A 281 9.96 -11.50 -0.62
C GLY A 281 9.56 -10.05 -0.39
N PRO A 282 9.75 -9.17 -1.36
CA PRO A 282 9.29 -7.78 -1.29
C PRO A 282 7.76 -7.74 -1.34
N PHE A 283 7.14 -6.73 -0.74
CA PHE A 283 5.69 -6.72 -0.62
C PHE A 283 4.95 -6.50 -1.95
N PHE A 284 5.58 -5.91 -2.94
CA PHE A 284 5.02 -5.86 -4.30
C PHE A 284 4.84 -7.25 -4.94
N ALA A 285 5.49 -8.30 -4.41
CA ALA A 285 5.20 -9.69 -4.80
C ALA A 285 3.73 -10.06 -4.52
N GLY A 286 3.13 -9.50 -3.47
CA GLY A 286 1.69 -9.59 -3.20
C GLY A 286 0.80 -8.90 -4.23
N LEU A 287 1.37 -8.09 -5.11
CA LEU A 287 0.69 -7.51 -6.27
C LEU A 287 0.93 -8.32 -7.57
N GLY A 288 1.55 -9.50 -7.45
CA GLY A 288 1.81 -10.42 -8.56
C GLY A 288 3.15 -10.25 -9.27
N GLU A 289 4.00 -9.30 -8.87
CA GLU A 289 5.34 -9.14 -9.45
C GLU A 289 6.37 -10.00 -8.69
N GLY A 290 6.78 -11.11 -9.30
CA GLY A 290 7.69 -12.08 -8.69
C GLY A 290 7.03 -12.96 -7.62
N GLY A 291 5.71 -12.87 -7.47
CA GLY A 291 4.90 -13.65 -6.54
C GLY A 291 3.73 -14.33 -7.26
N GLU A 292 2.98 -15.12 -6.50
CA GLU A 292 1.79 -15.81 -7.00
C GLU A 292 0.55 -14.89 -6.96
N GLY A 293 -0.40 -15.14 -7.88
CA GLY A 293 -1.70 -14.50 -7.87
C GLY A 293 -1.86 -13.38 -8.93
N HIS A 294 -3.00 -12.69 -8.84
CA HIS A 294 -3.35 -11.62 -9.76
C HIS A 294 -2.97 -10.25 -9.21
N THR A 295 -2.76 -9.30 -10.10
CA THR A 295 -2.48 -7.91 -9.73
C THR A 295 -3.75 -7.16 -9.35
N SER A 296 -3.69 -6.40 -8.25
CA SER A 296 -4.71 -5.40 -7.90
C SER A 296 -4.07 -4.24 -7.13
N PHE A 297 -4.55 -3.02 -7.39
CA PHE A 297 -4.20 -1.82 -6.64
C PHE A 297 -5.37 -1.31 -5.77
N THR A 298 -6.36 -2.17 -5.53
CA THR A 298 -7.46 -1.92 -4.59
C THR A 298 -7.50 -3.08 -3.61
N ILE A 299 -6.82 -2.90 -2.48
CA ILE A 299 -6.74 -3.87 -1.38
C ILE A 299 -7.81 -3.46 -0.38
N ALA A 300 -8.98 -4.09 -0.51
CA ALA A 300 -10.20 -3.69 0.16
C ALA A 300 -10.33 -4.33 1.56
N SER A 301 -9.35 -4.09 2.44
CA SER A 301 -9.35 -4.60 3.82
C SER A 301 -10.50 -4.06 4.66
N PRO A 302 -10.85 -2.74 4.62
CA PRO A 302 -11.94 -2.21 5.43
C PRO A 302 -13.31 -2.84 5.15
N THR A 303 -13.55 -3.31 3.94
CA THR A 303 -14.84 -3.93 3.53
C THR A 303 -14.74 -5.44 3.38
N GLY A 304 -13.55 -6.02 3.50
CA GLY A 304 -13.33 -7.45 3.62
C GLY A 304 -13.12 -8.20 2.30
N GLU A 305 -13.12 -7.52 1.15
CA GLU A 305 -12.84 -8.17 -0.14
C GLU A 305 -11.34 -8.51 -0.31
N GLY A 306 -10.46 -7.88 0.47
CA GLY A 306 -9.02 -8.07 0.36
C GLY A 306 -8.48 -7.66 -1.01
N LEU A 307 -7.64 -8.49 -1.63
CA LEU A 307 -7.09 -8.23 -2.97
C LEU A 307 -8.20 -8.40 -4.02
N THR A 308 -8.70 -7.29 -4.58
CA THR A 308 -9.85 -7.29 -5.46
C THR A 308 -9.55 -7.83 -6.85
N GLY A 309 -10.56 -8.44 -7.47
CA GLY A 309 -10.55 -8.92 -8.84
C GLY A 309 -11.95 -8.81 -9.46
N PRO A 310 -12.20 -9.34 -10.66
CA PRO A 310 -13.50 -9.23 -11.32
C PRO A 310 -14.67 -9.72 -10.46
N VAL A 311 -14.47 -10.78 -9.68
CA VAL A 311 -15.52 -11.34 -8.79
C VAL A 311 -15.95 -10.31 -7.74
N ALA A 312 -15.03 -9.54 -7.17
CA ALA A 312 -15.34 -8.49 -6.19
C ALA A 312 -16.27 -7.42 -6.77
N PHE A 313 -16.14 -7.08 -8.05
CA PHE A 313 -16.94 -6.07 -8.75
C PHE A 313 -18.21 -6.61 -9.37
N SER A 314 -18.57 -7.86 -9.11
CA SER A 314 -19.79 -8.52 -9.56
C SER A 314 -20.81 -8.67 -8.41
N ARG A 315 -21.94 -9.28 -8.69
CA ARG A 315 -22.90 -9.70 -7.67
C ARG A 315 -23.23 -11.19 -7.81
N LEU A 316 -23.35 -11.88 -6.70
CA LEU A 316 -23.84 -13.25 -6.72
C LEU A 316 -25.31 -13.28 -7.13
N ARG A 317 -25.63 -14.18 -8.03
CA ARG A 317 -27.01 -14.49 -8.44
C ARG A 317 -27.22 -16.00 -8.34
N ARG A 318 -28.42 -16.38 -7.91
CA ARG A 318 -28.87 -17.77 -8.03
C ARG A 318 -29.82 -17.86 -9.21
N CYS A 319 -29.51 -18.72 -10.17
CA CYS A 319 -30.43 -19.13 -11.22
C CYS A 319 -30.95 -20.53 -10.88
N VAL A 320 -32.26 -20.66 -10.70
CA VAL A 320 -32.91 -21.96 -10.46
C VAL A 320 -33.62 -22.33 -11.73
N MET A 321 -33.30 -23.49 -12.25
CA MET A 321 -33.93 -24.05 -13.44
C MET A 321 -34.82 -25.22 -13.03
N VAL A 322 -36.07 -25.17 -13.46
CA VAL A 322 -37.07 -26.26 -13.30
C VAL A 322 -37.58 -26.57 -14.70
N ASP A 323 -37.67 -27.84 -15.02
CA ASP A 323 -38.06 -28.34 -16.34
C ASP A 323 -37.09 -27.84 -17.47
N HIS A 324 -37.65 -27.42 -18.62
CA HIS A 324 -36.88 -27.02 -19.79
C HIS A 324 -36.53 -25.54 -19.76
N PHE A 325 -35.26 -25.22 -19.50
CA PHE A 325 -34.79 -23.86 -19.50
C PHE A 325 -33.49 -23.72 -20.30
N ARG A 326 -33.36 -22.67 -21.12
CA ARG A 326 -32.15 -22.31 -21.84
C ARG A 326 -31.75 -20.88 -21.44
N ILE A 327 -30.47 -20.73 -21.08
CA ILE A 327 -29.86 -19.42 -20.73
C ILE A 327 -29.27 -18.74 -21.96
N VAL A 328 -29.00 -19.48 -23.02
CA VAL A 328 -28.39 -19.03 -24.28
C VAL A 328 -29.35 -19.21 -25.44
#